data_682fc7dcc76842ed86a55eb89f5f2c21
#
_entry.id   682fc7dcc76842ed86a55eb89f5f2c21
#
_cell.length_a   1.000
_cell.length_b   1.000
_cell.length_c   1.000
_cell.angle_alpha   90.00
_cell.angle_beta   90.00
_cell.angle_gamma   90.00
#
_symmetry.space_group_name_H-M   'P 1'
#
loop_
_entity.id
_entity.type
_entity.pdbx_description
1 polymer ?
#
loop_
_entity_poly.entity_id
_entity_poly.type
_entity_poly.pdbx_seq_one_letter_code
_entity_poly.pdbx_strand_id
1 'polypeptide(L)'
;AKPGQPLVTSPDVNVFMYGPWTRYMRYHLYRLMRKNIYIHGGRTLHDLDNFSKSFSNNEDASTCDFTKYDMSCKAETLSFELCLMSYFSLDLIFPLEVAQYYFIKTNMFTQLGSSGIMRFTGEFGTYDFNTWYNIAYMALRYRLDSWASDLGAAFSGDDSICFFKLKESHFWPFFQKYFALEGKLFIGPSKDFCGWWLLPCGAVRNPILLALKILFKKQRGLLANCLDSYFLEAIYAYNHGDALFEFVPPLALEAQNWVIQFCFDNASIVPHLSLIQSKLSLSHSATESLPARVLKQIMPRTEFLSFLPGKLAITF
;
A
#
# COMPACT_ATOMS: atom_id res chain seq x y z
N ALA A 1 3.69 18.13 13.91
CA ALA A 1 4.26 17.69 12.62
C ALA A 1 5.30 16.61 12.92
N LYS A 2 5.25 15.47 12.23
CA LYS A 2 6.34 14.48 12.33
C LYS A 2 7.61 15.14 11.78
N PRO A 3 8.78 14.99 12.45
CA PRO A 3 10.03 15.46 11.90
C PRO A 3 10.26 14.80 10.54
N GLY A 4 10.82 15.55 9.59
CA GLY A 4 11.11 15.01 8.26
C GLY A 4 12.04 13.79 8.38
N GLN A 5 11.68 12.70 7.74
CA GLN A 5 12.54 11.52 7.68
C GLN A 5 13.64 11.79 6.65
N PRO A 6 14.92 11.71 7.01
CA PRO A 6 16.00 11.89 6.05
C PRO A 6 15.93 10.78 4.99
N LEU A 7 15.90 11.17 3.74
CA LEU A 7 15.95 10.23 2.62
C LEU A 7 17.42 9.96 2.29
N VAL A 8 17.87 8.76 2.54
CA VAL A 8 19.21 8.29 2.13
C VAL A 8 19.04 7.43 0.88
N THR A 9 19.59 7.89 -0.24
CA THR A 9 19.54 7.18 -1.51
C THR A 9 20.79 6.32 -1.68
N SER A 10 20.63 5.13 -2.25
CA SER A 10 21.76 4.32 -2.69
C SER A 10 22.45 4.97 -3.89
N PRO A 11 23.77 4.85 -4.03
CA PRO A 11 24.45 5.19 -5.27
C PRO A 11 23.86 4.46 -6.47
N ASP A 12 23.80 5.12 -7.62
CA ASP A 12 23.22 4.55 -8.85
C ASP A 12 23.84 3.22 -9.24
N VAL A 13 25.14 3.06 -9.01
CA VAL A 13 25.85 1.77 -9.27
C VAL A 13 25.22 0.61 -8.50
N ASN A 14 24.81 0.81 -7.26
CA ASN A 14 24.14 -0.23 -6.46
C ASN A 14 22.74 -0.53 -7.01
N VAL A 15 22.03 0.50 -7.48
CA VAL A 15 20.70 0.33 -8.09
C VAL A 15 20.81 -0.47 -9.40
N PHE A 16 21.81 -0.18 -10.24
CA PHE A 16 22.05 -0.94 -11.47
C PHE A 16 22.51 -2.37 -11.22
N MET A 17 23.32 -2.59 -10.20
CA MET A 17 23.87 -3.92 -9.88
C MET A 17 22.82 -4.84 -9.26
N TYR A 18 22.10 -4.37 -8.25
CA TYR A 18 21.20 -5.20 -7.43
C TYR A 18 19.71 -5.05 -7.80
N GLY A 19 19.32 -4.00 -8.51
CA GLY A 19 17.96 -3.80 -8.98
C GLY A 19 17.41 -4.94 -9.84
N PRO A 20 18.19 -5.50 -10.79
CA PRO A 20 17.79 -6.69 -11.54
C PRO A 20 17.52 -7.90 -10.65
N TRP A 21 18.28 -8.10 -9.56
CA TRP A 21 18.11 -9.23 -8.65
C TRP A 21 16.77 -9.13 -7.89
N THR A 22 16.43 -7.95 -7.38
CA THR A 22 15.15 -7.77 -6.69
C THR A 22 13.97 -8.00 -7.64
N ARG A 23 14.07 -7.58 -8.90
CA ARG A 23 13.06 -7.86 -9.94
C ARG A 23 12.95 -9.35 -10.26
N TYR A 24 14.08 -10.05 -10.38
CA TYR A 24 14.13 -11.48 -10.60
C TYR A 24 13.49 -12.25 -9.44
N MET A 25 13.89 -11.96 -8.20
CA MET A 25 13.32 -12.56 -7.01
C MET A 25 11.82 -12.27 -6.89
N ARG A 26 11.39 -11.01 -7.13
CA ARG A 26 9.97 -10.61 -7.14
C ARG A 26 9.17 -11.44 -8.12
N TYR A 27 9.63 -11.57 -9.35
CA TYR A 27 8.97 -12.35 -10.40
C TYR A 27 8.73 -13.80 -9.97
N HIS A 28 9.74 -14.44 -9.39
CA HIS A 28 9.64 -15.83 -8.94
C HIS A 28 8.81 -15.98 -7.66
N LEU A 29 9.01 -15.12 -6.66
CA LEU A 29 8.24 -15.15 -5.42
C LEU A 29 6.75 -14.97 -5.65
N TYR A 30 6.34 -14.05 -6.54
CA TYR A 30 4.93 -13.84 -6.84
C TYR A 30 4.26 -15.07 -7.48
N ARG A 31 5.02 -15.88 -8.21
CA ARG A 31 4.52 -17.13 -8.80
C ARG A 31 4.43 -18.28 -7.79
N LEU A 32 5.25 -18.25 -6.75
CA LEU A 32 5.25 -19.24 -5.67
C LEU A 32 4.21 -18.91 -4.58
N MET A 33 3.80 -17.65 -4.47
CA MET A 33 2.83 -17.24 -3.46
C MET A 33 1.45 -17.85 -3.71
N ARG A 34 0.76 -18.19 -2.64
CA ARG A 34 -0.63 -18.61 -2.69
C ARG A 34 -1.51 -17.46 -3.18
N LYS A 35 -2.61 -17.76 -3.87
CA LYS A 35 -3.53 -16.77 -4.43
C LYS A 35 -4.20 -15.87 -3.38
N ASN A 36 -4.32 -16.36 -2.16
CA ASN A 36 -4.87 -15.61 -1.02
C ASN A 36 -3.84 -14.70 -0.32
N ILE A 37 -2.58 -14.67 -0.79
CA ILE A 37 -1.54 -13.73 -0.36
C ILE A 37 -1.33 -12.70 -1.47
N TYR A 38 -1.74 -11.47 -1.22
CA TYR A 38 -1.59 -10.36 -2.16
C TYR A 38 -0.37 -9.51 -1.80
N ILE A 39 0.50 -9.29 -2.78
CA ILE A 39 1.62 -8.34 -2.67
C ILE A 39 1.32 -7.17 -3.60
N HIS A 40 1.24 -5.96 -3.03
CA HIS A 40 0.79 -4.76 -3.76
C HIS A 40 1.81 -4.26 -4.80
N GLY A 41 3.10 -4.47 -4.58
CA GLY A 41 4.18 -3.99 -5.45
C GLY A 41 4.11 -4.55 -6.86
N GLY A 42 4.05 -3.67 -7.87
CA GLY A 42 3.96 -4.05 -9.27
C GLY A 42 2.57 -4.57 -9.72
N ARG A 43 1.56 -4.46 -8.87
CA ARG A 43 0.16 -4.77 -9.18
C ARG A 43 -0.61 -3.52 -9.57
N THR A 44 -1.69 -3.73 -10.30
CA THR A 44 -2.61 -2.66 -10.71
C THR A 44 -3.69 -2.43 -9.66
N LEU A 45 -4.41 -1.31 -9.76
CA LEU A 45 -5.60 -1.08 -8.93
C LEU A 45 -6.70 -2.11 -9.19
N HIS A 46 -6.78 -2.63 -10.42
CA HIS A 46 -7.71 -3.71 -10.76
C HIS A 46 -7.39 -5.02 -10.01
N ASP A 47 -6.10 -5.35 -9.86
CA ASP A 47 -5.69 -6.52 -9.06
C ASP A 47 -6.08 -6.35 -7.59
N LEU A 48 -5.88 -5.14 -7.01
CA LEU A 48 -6.28 -4.83 -5.64
C LEU A 48 -7.81 -4.92 -5.46
N ASP A 49 -8.56 -4.40 -6.42
CA ASP A 49 -10.01 -4.44 -6.45
C ASP A 49 -10.55 -5.88 -6.47
N ASN A 50 -10.01 -6.71 -7.36
CA ASN A 50 -10.39 -8.13 -7.46
C ASN A 50 -10.03 -8.90 -6.17
N PHE A 51 -8.86 -8.62 -5.59
CA PHE A 51 -8.45 -9.22 -4.33
C PHE A 51 -9.39 -8.82 -3.19
N SER A 52 -9.75 -7.52 -3.10
CA SER A 52 -10.71 -7.03 -2.13
C SER A 52 -12.04 -7.76 -2.24
N LYS A 53 -12.64 -7.83 -3.43
CA LYS A 53 -13.90 -8.54 -3.69
C LYS A 53 -13.86 -10.03 -3.29
N SER A 54 -12.70 -10.65 -3.45
CA SER A 54 -12.55 -12.09 -3.19
C SER A 54 -12.42 -12.43 -1.70
N PHE A 55 -11.85 -11.52 -0.87
CA PHE A 55 -11.41 -11.87 0.47
C PHE A 55 -11.93 -10.97 1.60
N SER A 56 -12.51 -9.80 1.31
CA SER A 56 -12.86 -8.82 2.36
C SER A 56 -14.25 -9.00 2.99
N ASN A 57 -14.90 -10.16 2.83
CA ASN A 57 -16.26 -10.41 3.32
C ASN A 57 -16.38 -10.56 4.85
N ASN A 58 -15.29 -10.85 5.56
CA ASN A 58 -15.31 -10.97 7.01
C ASN A 58 -15.56 -9.61 7.68
N GLU A 59 -16.26 -9.60 8.81
CA GLU A 59 -16.54 -8.38 9.58
C GLU A 59 -15.27 -7.74 10.13
N ASP A 60 -14.38 -8.54 10.70
CA ASP A 60 -13.13 -8.08 11.30
C ASP A 60 -11.92 -8.38 10.41
N ALA A 61 -10.97 -7.46 10.45
CA ALA A 61 -9.65 -7.60 9.89
C ALA A 61 -8.59 -7.42 10.99
N SER A 62 -7.40 -7.94 10.73
CA SER A 62 -6.22 -7.76 11.55
C SER A 62 -5.19 -6.97 10.77
N THR A 63 -4.71 -5.87 11.32
CA THR A 63 -3.59 -5.08 10.75
C THR A 63 -2.40 -5.11 11.71
N CYS A 64 -1.20 -5.12 11.17
CA CYS A 64 0.01 -5.04 11.98
C CYS A 64 0.75 -3.74 11.64
N ASP A 65 0.97 -2.91 12.65
CA ASP A 65 1.78 -1.69 12.55
C ASP A 65 3.11 -1.91 13.27
N PHE A 66 4.20 -1.47 12.67
CA PHE A 66 5.53 -1.69 13.20
C PHE A 66 6.15 -0.40 13.74
N THR A 67 6.77 -0.51 14.90
CA THR A 67 7.53 0.60 15.50
C THR A 67 8.85 0.77 14.76
N LYS A 68 9.03 1.88 14.03
CA LYS A 68 10.29 2.22 13.34
C LYS A 68 10.84 1.09 12.48
N TYR A 69 10.03 0.53 11.57
CA TYR A 69 10.34 -0.66 10.78
C TYR A 69 11.77 -0.64 10.22
N ASP A 70 12.12 0.35 9.42
CA ASP A 70 13.43 0.45 8.75
C ASP A 70 14.59 0.45 9.75
N MET A 71 14.44 1.12 10.89
CA MET A 71 15.46 1.15 11.95
C MET A 71 15.57 -0.17 12.72
N SER A 72 14.51 -0.96 12.71
CA SER A 72 14.44 -2.29 13.36
C SER A 72 14.94 -3.42 12.47
N CYS A 73 15.28 -3.14 11.20
CA CYS A 73 15.94 -4.08 10.31
C CYS A 73 17.42 -4.25 10.74
N LYS A 74 17.75 -5.33 11.40
CA LYS A 74 19.09 -5.62 11.94
C LYS A 74 19.74 -6.85 11.27
N ALA A 75 20.63 -7.52 11.98
CA ALA A 75 21.36 -8.66 11.46
C ALA A 75 20.46 -9.83 10.98
N GLU A 76 19.34 -10.05 11.67
CA GLU A 76 18.35 -11.07 11.29
C GLU A 76 17.70 -10.77 9.95
N THR A 77 17.41 -9.49 9.67
CA THR A 77 16.89 -9.06 8.38
C THR A 77 17.89 -9.27 7.26
N LEU A 78 19.15 -8.89 7.49
CA LEU A 78 20.22 -9.15 6.52
C LEU A 78 20.41 -10.65 6.28
N SER A 79 20.37 -11.48 7.33
CA SER A 79 20.44 -12.93 7.21
C SER A 79 19.29 -13.47 6.36
N PHE A 80 18.06 -12.95 6.55
CA PHE A 80 16.92 -13.31 5.72
C PHE A 80 17.13 -12.95 4.24
N GLU A 81 17.66 -11.76 3.96
CA GLU A 81 17.95 -11.31 2.59
C GLU A 81 18.98 -12.23 1.90
N LEU A 82 20.06 -12.57 2.62
CA LEU A 82 21.07 -13.50 2.12
C LEU A 82 20.52 -14.92 1.90
N CYS A 83 19.66 -15.41 2.80
CA CYS A 83 18.95 -16.67 2.60
C CYS A 83 18.05 -16.66 1.37
N LEU A 84 17.37 -15.56 1.08
CA LEU A 84 16.59 -15.42 -0.16
C LEU A 84 17.49 -15.42 -1.40
N MET A 85 18.62 -14.72 -1.37
CA MET A 85 19.59 -14.70 -2.46
C MET A 85 20.13 -16.11 -2.71
N SER A 86 20.45 -16.86 -1.66
CA SER A 86 20.91 -18.25 -1.76
C SER A 86 19.81 -19.18 -2.27
N TYR A 87 18.57 -19.01 -1.81
CA TYR A 87 17.43 -19.78 -2.32
C TYR A 87 17.25 -19.64 -3.84
N PHE A 88 17.54 -18.45 -4.38
CA PHE A 88 17.52 -18.18 -5.83
C PHE A 88 18.88 -18.41 -6.51
N SER A 89 19.83 -19.04 -5.83
CA SER A 89 21.17 -19.35 -6.33
C SER A 89 22.01 -18.14 -6.78
N LEU A 90 21.68 -16.94 -6.29
CA LEU A 90 22.44 -15.73 -6.63
C LEU A 90 23.86 -15.76 -6.06
N ASP A 91 24.05 -16.36 -4.89
CA ASP A 91 25.34 -16.58 -4.25
C ASP A 91 26.26 -17.54 -5.05
N LEU A 92 25.68 -18.48 -5.80
CA LEU A 92 26.41 -19.37 -6.68
C LEU A 92 26.77 -18.72 -8.03
N ILE A 93 25.85 -17.87 -8.55
CA ILE A 93 26.02 -17.21 -9.86
C ILE A 93 26.86 -15.94 -9.75
N PHE A 94 26.71 -15.21 -8.66
CA PHE A 94 27.31 -13.89 -8.41
C PHE A 94 27.95 -13.82 -7.01
N PRO A 95 28.93 -14.70 -6.66
CA PRO A 95 29.44 -14.81 -5.31
C PRO A 95 30.14 -13.53 -4.80
N LEU A 96 30.82 -12.82 -5.70
CA LEU A 96 31.53 -11.58 -5.34
C LEU A 96 30.56 -10.44 -5.06
N GLU A 97 29.51 -10.32 -5.85
CA GLU A 97 28.49 -9.29 -5.70
C GLU A 97 27.63 -9.52 -4.45
N VAL A 98 27.35 -10.79 -4.09
CA VAL A 98 26.66 -11.12 -2.84
C VAL A 98 27.58 -10.81 -1.64
N ALA A 99 28.87 -11.12 -1.72
CA ALA A 99 29.83 -10.72 -0.69
C ALA A 99 29.96 -9.21 -0.57
N GLN A 100 29.95 -8.48 -1.71
CA GLN A 100 29.94 -7.02 -1.72
C GLN A 100 28.65 -6.45 -1.11
N TYR A 101 27.48 -7.05 -1.40
CA TYR A 101 26.21 -6.68 -0.78
C TYR A 101 26.29 -6.78 0.74
N TYR A 102 26.76 -7.93 1.25
CA TYR A 102 26.98 -8.13 2.68
C TYR A 102 27.92 -7.08 3.28
N PHE A 103 29.03 -6.79 2.60
CA PHE A 103 30.00 -5.78 3.03
C PHE A 103 29.36 -4.38 3.11
N ILE A 104 28.60 -3.98 2.09
CA ILE A 104 27.89 -2.70 2.07
C ILE A 104 26.91 -2.59 3.24
N LYS A 105 26.14 -3.65 3.49
CA LYS A 105 25.12 -3.68 4.54
C LYS A 105 25.71 -3.66 5.96
N THR A 106 26.89 -4.24 6.14
CA THR A 106 27.56 -4.26 7.46
C THR A 106 28.45 -3.06 7.70
N ASN A 107 28.85 -2.32 6.66
CA ASN A 107 29.73 -1.16 6.72
C ASN A 107 29.08 0.07 6.09
N MET A 108 27.89 0.44 6.55
CA MET A 108 27.18 1.59 5.99
C MET A 108 27.73 2.91 6.54
N PHE A 109 28.24 3.73 5.64
CA PHE A 109 28.70 5.08 5.92
C PHE A 109 27.77 6.09 5.25
N THR A 110 27.33 7.08 6.01
CA THR A 110 26.56 8.22 5.52
C THR A 110 27.33 9.50 5.81
N GLN A 111 26.89 10.62 5.25
CA GLN A 111 27.45 11.94 5.61
C GLN A 111 27.31 12.28 7.11
N LEU A 112 26.41 11.59 7.80
CA LEU A 112 26.18 11.77 9.25
C LEU A 112 27.01 10.81 10.13
N GLY A 113 27.81 9.93 9.52
CA GLY A 113 28.63 8.93 10.20
C GLY A 113 28.31 7.49 9.81
N SER A 114 28.93 6.53 10.51
CA SER A 114 28.65 5.11 10.32
C SER A 114 27.35 4.73 11.04
N SER A 115 26.54 3.90 10.40
CA SER A 115 25.39 3.24 11.01
C SER A 115 25.66 1.74 11.14
N GLY A 116 25.06 1.11 12.15
CA GLY A 116 24.93 -0.34 12.17
C GLY A 116 23.99 -0.84 11.04
N ILE A 117 23.78 -2.14 10.98
CA ILE A 117 22.84 -2.74 10.04
C ILE A 117 21.45 -2.13 10.27
N MET A 118 20.91 -1.51 9.22
CA MET A 118 19.56 -0.96 9.18
C MET A 118 19.10 -0.82 7.73
N ARG A 119 17.81 -0.53 7.53
CA ARG A 119 17.24 -0.20 6.22
C ARG A 119 17.20 1.31 6.03
N PHE A 120 17.57 1.78 4.85
CA PHE A 120 17.36 3.16 4.46
C PHE A 120 16.20 3.26 3.47
N THR A 121 15.36 4.29 3.64
CA THR A 121 14.13 4.47 2.82
C THR A 121 14.42 4.58 1.32
N GLY A 122 15.57 5.12 0.91
CA GLY A 122 15.99 5.25 -0.49
C GLY A 122 16.98 4.16 -0.94
N GLU A 123 17.13 3.09 -0.20
CA GLU A 123 17.98 1.96 -0.56
C GLU A 123 17.30 1.10 -1.66
N PHE A 124 18.09 0.53 -2.59
CA PHE A 124 17.53 -0.40 -3.56
C PHE A 124 16.85 -1.59 -2.86
N GLY A 125 15.74 -2.05 -3.42
CA GLY A 125 14.99 -3.19 -2.88
C GLY A 125 14.29 -2.96 -1.54
N THR A 126 14.35 -1.76 -0.94
CA THR A 126 13.71 -1.46 0.35
C THR A 126 12.27 -1.95 0.40
N TYR A 127 11.47 -1.60 -0.61
CA TYR A 127 10.07 -2.00 -0.68
C TYR A 127 9.91 -3.52 -0.72
N ASP A 128 10.67 -4.20 -1.57
CA ASP A 128 10.56 -5.64 -1.76
C ASP A 128 11.00 -6.42 -0.52
N PHE A 129 12.18 -6.12 -0.01
CA PHE A 129 12.70 -6.78 1.19
C PHE A 129 11.85 -6.49 2.42
N ASN A 130 11.34 -5.27 2.58
CA ASN A 130 10.40 -4.96 3.65
C ASN A 130 9.13 -5.81 3.53
N THR A 131 8.56 -5.91 2.34
CA THR A 131 7.36 -6.73 2.10
C THR A 131 7.62 -8.20 2.40
N TRP A 132 8.71 -8.77 1.90
CA TRP A 132 9.01 -10.20 2.10
C TRP A 132 9.35 -10.52 3.55
N TYR A 133 10.06 -9.62 4.23
CA TYR A 133 10.36 -9.80 5.65
C TYR A 133 9.11 -9.65 6.51
N ASN A 134 8.19 -8.75 6.16
CA ASN A 134 6.89 -8.64 6.81
C ASN A 134 6.08 -9.94 6.66
N ILE A 135 6.03 -10.51 5.45
CA ILE A 135 5.38 -11.82 5.21
C ILE A 135 6.03 -12.91 6.07
N ALA A 136 7.36 -12.98 6.13
CA ALA A 136 8.09 -13.96 6.94
C ALA A 136 7.81 -13.77 8.45
N TYR A 137 7.80 -12.53 8.94
CA TYR A 137 7.44 -12.21 10.31
C TYR A 137 6.01 -12.67 10.66
N MET A 138 5.05 -12.35 9.78
CA MET A 138 3.66 -12.75 9.96
C MET A 138 3.47 -14.27 9.88
N ALA A 139 4.23 -14.94 9.01
CA ALA A 139 4.24 -16.41 8.90
C ALA A 139 4.73 -17.07 10.19
N LEU A 140 5.78 -16.57 10.80
CA LEU A 140 6.33 -17.10 12.05
C LEU A 140 5.45 -16.76 13.26
N ARG A 141 5.00 -15.53 13.36
CA ARG A 141 4.23 -15.06 14.50
C ARG A 141 2.82 -15.60 14.52
N TYR A 142 2.15 -15.69 13.36
CA TYR A 142 0.73 -16.02 13.26
C TYR A 142 0.45 -17.28 12.42
N ARG A 143 1.46 -18.06 12.08
CA ARG A 143 1.30 -19.31 11.33
C ARG A 143 0.60 -19.12 9.98
N LEU A 144 1.08 -18.18 9.17
CA LEU A 144 0.57 -17.90 7.82
C LEU A 144 0.47 -19.16 6.93
N ASP A 145 1.39 -20.10 7.14
CA ASP A 145 1.45 -21.38 6.44
C ASP A 145 0.22 -22.27 6.67
N SER A 146 -0.45 -22.09 7.82
CA SER A 146 -1.61 -22.90 8.24
C SER A 146 -2.95 -22.27 7.89
N TRP A 147 -2.97 -21.07 7.29
CA TRP A 147 -4.21 -20.41 6.94
C TRP A 147 -4.96 -21.14 5.82
N ALA A 148 -6.27 -21.21 5.95
CA ALA A 148 -7.13 -21.74 4.90
C ALA A 148 -7.05 -20.86 3.62
N SER A 149 -7.34 -21.45 2.47
CA SER A 149 -7.20 -20.78 1.18
C SER A 149 -8.22 -19.65 0.93
N ASP A 150 -9.28 -19.60 1.73
CA ASP A 150 -10.31 -18.55 1.74
C ASP A 150 -9.96 -17.35 2.65
N LEU A 151 -8.89 -17.46 3.45
CA LEU A 151 -8.41 -16.41 4.33
C LEU A 151 -7.37 -15.56 3.61
N GLY A 152 -7.76 -14.34 3.21
CA GLY A 152 -6.91 -13.42 2.46
C GLY A 152 -6.02 -12.55 3.32
N ALA A 153 -4.80 -12.27 2.84
CA ALA A 153 -3.88 -11.30 3.42
C ALA A 153 -3.20 -10.45 2.35
N ALA A 154 -3.04 -9.16 2.61
CA ALA A 154 -2.34 -8.23 1.71
C ALA A 154 -1.13 -7.60 2.40
N PHE A 155 -0.06 -7.39 1.62
CA PHE A 155 1.23 -6.86 2.08
C PHE A 155 1.78 -5.79 1.15
N SER A 156 2.36 -4.75 1.72
CA SER A 156 3.00 -3.64 0.99
C SER A 156 4.04 -2.94 1.87
N GLY A 157 5.30 -3.28 1.72
CA GLY A 157 6.35 -2.80 2.62
C GLY A 157 6.10 -3.28 4.05
N ASP A 158 6.00 -2.34 4.96
CA ASP A 158 5.65 -2.56 6.37
C ASP A 158 4.13 -2.68 6.61
N ASP A 159 3.29 -2.21 5.69
CA ASP A 159 1.84 -2.35 5.79
C ASP A 159 1.38 -3.79 5.55
N SER A 160 0.46 -4.27 6.40
CA SER A 160 -0.20 -5.57 6.23
C SER A 160 -1.63 -5.57 6.74
N ILE A 161 -2.50 -6.33 6.04
CA ILE A 161 -3.87 -6.60 6.47
C ILE A 161 -4.21 -8.07 6.23
N CYS A 162 -4.88 -8.69 7.20
CA CYS A 162 -5.46 -10.02 7.10
C CYS A 162 -6.96 -9.91 7.35
N PHE A 163 -7.79 -10.46 6.45
CA PHE A 163 -9.25 -10.39 6.55
C PHE A 163 -9.83 -11.41 7.53
N PHE A 164 -9.15 -11.62 8.64
CA PHE A 164 -9.57 -12.50 9.73
C PHE A 164 -8.82 -12.14 11.01
N LYS A 165 -9.33 -12.65 12.14
CA LYS A 165 -8.68 -12.45 13.45
C LYS A 165 -7.43 -13.31 13.56
N LEU A 166 -6.28 -12.68 13.67
CA LEU A 166 -5.01 -13.35 13.90
C LEU A 166 -4.88 -13.81 15.35
N LYS A 167 -4.29 -14.99 15.52
CA LYS A 167 -3.88 -15.52 16.83
C LYS A 167 -2.40 -15.81 16.81
N GLU A 168 -1.70 -15.35 17.84
CA GLU A 168 -0.27 -15.57 17.98
C GLU A 168 0.03 -17.06 18.15
N SER A 169 1.06 -17.52 17.46
CA SER A 169 1.57 -18.89 17.56
C SER A 169 2.14 -19.15 18.95
N HIS A 170 1.87 -20.31 19.50
CA HIS A 170 2.48 -20.75 20.77
C HIS A 170 4.01 -20.87 20.71
N PHE A 171 4.58 -20.93 19.50
CA PHE A 171 6.03 -20.91 19.30
C PHE A 171 6.62 -19.50 19.27
N TRP A 172 5.79 -18.44 19.13
CA TRP A 172 6.27 -17.09 19.00
C TRP A 172 7.19 -16.61 20.12
N PRO A 173 6.92 -16.88 21.42
CA PRO A 173 7.83 -16.50 22.52
C PRO A 173 9.25 -17.05 22.37
N PHE A 174 9.41 -18.19 21.69
CA PHE A 174 10.72 -18.76 21.40
C PHE A 174 11.44 -17.95 20.30
N PHE A 175 10.72 -17.50 19.25
CA PHE A 175 11.30 -16.75 18.14
C PHE A 175 11.45 -15.26 18.42
N GLN A 176 10.56 -14.69 19.21
CA GLN A 176 10.51 -13.23 19.47
C GLN A 176 11.86 -12.63 19.87
N LYS A 177 12.65 -13.34 20.66
CA LYS A 177 13.97 -12.88 21.12
C LYS A 177 15.00 -12.67 20.00
N TYR A 178 14.76 -13.22 18.82
CA TYR A 178 15.64 -13.08 17.65
C TYR A 178 15.22 -11.95 16.71
N PHE A 179 14.08 -11.32 16.96
CA PHE A 179 13.54 -10.24 16.14
C PHE A 179 13.66 -8.91 16.87
N ALA A 180 14.33 -7.94 16.23
CA ALA A 180 14.31 -6.55 16.70
C ALA A 180 13.01 -5.84 16.30
N LEU A 181 12.23 -6.44 15.39
CA LEU A 181 10.99 -5.88 14.86
C LEU A 181 9.85 -6.05 15.86
N GLU A 182 9.22 -4.94 16.25
CA GLU A 182 8.07 -4.91 17.17
C GLU A 182 6.80 -4.56 16.40
N GLY A 183 5.96 -5.57 16.14
CA GLY A 183 4.66 -5.39 15.51
C GLY A 183 3.54 -5.29 16.55
N LYS A 184 2.67 -4.28 16.38
CA LYS A 184 1.44 -4.09 17.16
C LYS A 184 0.26 -4.57 16.35
N LEU A 185 -0.46 -5.54 16.88
CA LEU A 185 -1.65 -6.11 16.24
C LEU A 185 -2.88 -5.28 16.63
N PHE A 186 -3.64 -4.88 15.61
CA PHE A 186 -4.96 -4.28 15.76
C PHE A 186 -5.99 -5.20 15.11
N ILE A 187 -7.07 -5.50 15.82
CA ILE A 187 -8.19 -6.31 15.33
C ILE A 187 -9.44 -5.46 15.39
N GLY A 188 -10.16 -5.35 14.29
CA GLY A 188 -11.39 -4.57 14.22
C GLY A 188 -11.98 -4.51 12.81
N PRO A 189 -13.08 -3.76 12.64
CA PRO A 189 -13.79 -3.68 11.37
C PRO A 189 -13.07 -2.83 10.32
N SER A 190 -12.04 -2.07 10.71
CA SER A 190 -11.28 -1.23 9.78
C SER A 190 -10.49 -2.07 8.81
N LYS A 191 -10.69 -1.83 7.53
CA LYS A 191 -10.00 -2.52 6.43
C LYS A 191 -9.12 -1.56 5.63
N ASP A 192 -8.42 -0.66 6.33
CA ASP A 192 -7.45 0.27 5.71
C ASP A 192 -6.15 -0.45 5.39
N PHE A 193 -5.71 -0.32 4.14
CA PHE A 193 -4.46 -0.85 3.63
C PHE A 193 -3.84 0.13 2.65
N CYS A 194 -2.70 0.70 2.99
CA CYS A 194 -2.00 1.72 2.17
C CYS A 194 -2.90 2.93 1.82
N GLY A 195 -3.87 3.26 2.70
CA GLY A 195 -4.87 4.30 2.48
C GLY A 195 -5.99 3.94 1.50
N TRP A 196 -6.17 2.66 1.21
CA TRP A 196 -7.33 2.09 0.52
C TRP A 196 -8.19 1.34 1.51
N TRP A 197 -9.48 1.50 1.42
CA TRP A 197 -10.44 0.63 2.10
C TRP A 197 -10.72 -0.57 1.21
N LEU A 198 -10.46 -1.76 1.74
CA LEU A 198 -10.68 -3.02 1.05
C LEU A 198 -12.04 -3.58 1.47
N LEU A 199 -13.06 -3.33 0.67
CA LEU A 199 -14.46 -3.62 0.95
C LEU A 199 -14.95 -4.82 0.13
N PRO A 200 -16.07 -5.46 0.51
CA PRO A 200 -16.67 -6.52 -0.29
C PRO A 200 -17.07 -6.09 -1.71
N CYS A 201 -17.42 -4.82 -1.90
CA CYS A 201 -17.70 -4.25 -3.22
C CYS A 201 -16.44 -3.94 -4.03
N GLY A 202 -15.25 -3.92 -3.40
CA GLY A 202 -13.97 -3.64 -4.04
C GLY A 202 -13.08 -2.68 -3.26
N ALA A 203 -11.98 -2.25 -3.87
CA ALA A 203 -11.03 -1.32 -3.28
C ALA A 203 -11.46 0.13 -3.51
N VAL A 204 -11.53 0.91 -2.44
CA VAL A 204 -11.92 2.33 -2.47
C VAL A 204 -10.83 3.15 -1.82
N ARG A 205 -10.31 4.16 -2.52
CA ARG A 205 -9.39 5.12 -1.88
C ARG A 205 -10.13 5.80 -0.74
N ASN A 206 -9.52 5.86 0.46
CA ASN A 206 -10.15 6.54 1.59
C ASN A 206 -10.63 7.95 1.16
N PRO A 207 -11.95 8.19 1.05
CA PRO A 207 -12.46 9.39 0.40
C PRO A 207 -12.11 10.66 1.16
N ILE A 208 -12.09 10.59 2.49
CA ILE A 208 -11.74 11.73 3.36
C ILE A 208 -10.28 12.12 3.14
N LEU A 209 -9.37 11.14 3.12
CA LEU A 209 -7.96 11.41 2.85
C LEU A 209 -7.73 11.93 1.44
N LEU A 210 -8.48 11.43 0.45
CA LEU A 210 -8.38 11.92 -0.93
C LEU A 210 -8.86 13.37 -1.04
N ALA A 211 -9.99 13.70 -0.45
CA ALA A 211 -10.51 15.08 -0.41
C ALA A 211 -9.51 16.04 0.24
N LEU A 212 -8.95 15.65 1.40
CA LEU A 212 -7.95 16.46 2.11
C LEU A 212 -6.66 16.64 1.27
N LYS A 213 -6.21 15.60 0.56
CA LYS A 213 -5.05 15.70 -0.34
C LYS A 213 -5.31 16.67 -1.50
N ILE A 214 -6.49 16.60 -2.11
CA ILE A 214 -6.89 17.52 -3.19
C ILE A 214 -6.87 18.97 -2.69
N LEU A 215 -7.53 19.25 -1.55
CA LEU A 215 -7.56 20.58 -0.95
C LEU A 215 -6.15 21.11 -0.64
N PHE A 216 -5.31 20.29 -0.02
CA PHE A 216 -3.95 20.67 0.31
C PHE A 216 -3.09 20.95 -0.92
N LYS A 217 -3.21 20.14 -1.98
CA LYS A 217 -2.48 20.37 -3.24
C LYS A 217 -3.00 21.58 -3.98
N LYS A 218 -4.31 21.83 -3.96
CA LYS A 218 -4.93 23.06 -4.51
C LYS A 218 -4.36 24.30 -3.81
N GLN A 219 -4.33 24.30 -2.47
CA GLN A 219 -3.80 25.43 -1.68
C GLN A 219 -2.31 25.73 -2.01
N ARG A 220 -1.53 24.69 -2.34
CA ARG A 220 -0.10 24.85 -2.68
C ARG A 220 0.17 25.12 -4.16
N GLY A 221 -0.83 25.20 -5.02
CA GLY A 221 -0.66 25.35 -6.46
C GLY A 221 -0.06 24.14 -7.17
N LEU A 222 -0.07 22.95 -6.51
CA LEU A 222 0.54 21.71 -7.01
C LEU A 222 -0.48 20.72 -7.55
N LEU A 223 -1.75 21.14 -7.71
CA LEU A 223 -2.84 20.25 -8.07
C LEU A 223 -2.66 19.62 -9.47
N ALA A 224 -2.23 20.41 -10.45
CA ALA A 224 -2.06 19.94 -11.83
C ALA A 224 -1.17 18.70 -11.94
N ASN A 225 -0.15 18.58 -11.10
CA ASN A 225 0.80 17.46 -11.11
C ASN A 225 0.21 16.14 -10.57
N CYS A 226 -0.98 16.19 -9.96
CA CYS A 226 -1.59 15.05 -9.27
C CYS A 226 -3.00 14.70 -9.79
N LEU A 227 -3.55 15.50 -10.71
CA LEU A 227 -4.93 15.34 -11.18
C LEU A 227 -5.21 13.96 -11.77
N ASP A 228 -4.36 13.47 -12.66
CA ASP A 228 -4.55 12.15 -13.29
C ASP A 228 -4.70 11.02 -12.26
N SER A 229 -3.85 11.06 -11.22
CA SER A 229 -3.89 10.07 -10.12
C SER A 229 -5.18 10.16 -9.33
N TYR A 230 -5.59 11.38 -8.95
CA TYR A 230 -6.81 11.59 -8.15
C TYR A 230 -8.08 11.21 -8.92
N PHE A 231 -8.11 11.51 -10.21
CA PHE A 231 -9.20 11.10 -11.09
C PHE A 231 -9.29 9.57 -11.18
N LEU A 232 -8.16 8.90 -11.39
CA LEU A 232 -8.14 7.44 -11.46
C LEU A 232 -8.66 6.82 -10.15
N GLU A 233 -8.19 7.32 -9.00
CA GLU A 233 -8.63 6.85 -7.69
C GLU A 233 -10.14 7.10 -7.46
N ALA A 234 -10.65 8.28 -7.85
CA ALA A 234 -12.07 8.64 -7.71
C ALA A 234 -12.99 7.77 -8.59
N ILE A 235 -12.56 7.50 -9.82
CA ILE A 235 -13.35 6.72 -10.77
C ILE A 235 -13.45 5.25 -10.36
N TYR A 236 -12.41 4.67 -9.77
CA TYR A 236 -12.51 3.31 -9.21
C TYR A 236 -13.61 3.24 -8.15
N ALA A 237 -13.67 4.19 -7.22
CA ALA A 237 -14.74 4.25 -6.24
C ALA A 237 -16.13 4.45 -6.90
N TYR A 238 -16.21 5.36 -7.88
CA TYR A 238 -17.44 5.63 -8.62
C TYR A 238 -18.01 4.37 -9.31
N ASN A 239 -17.15 3.52 -9.85
CA ASN A 239 -17.55 2.29 -10.54
C ASN A 239 -18.21 1.24 -9.64
N HIS A 240 -18.07 1.35 -8.31
CA HIS A 240 -18.78 0.48 -7.38
C HIS A 240 -20.27 0.86 -7.23
N GLY A 241 -20.66 2.05 -7.67
CA GLY A 241 -22.06 2.48 -7.70
C GLY A 241 -22.72 2.44 -6.32
N ASP A 242 -23.94 1.96 -6.27
CA ASP A 242 -24.77 1.94 -5.06
C ASP A 242 -24.24 1.00 -3.97
N ALA A 243 -23.38 0.04 -4.30
CA ALA A 243 -22.76 -0.85 -3.32
C ALA A 243 -21.91 -0.10 -2.28
N LEU A 244 -21.44 1.12 -2.59
CA LEU A 244 -20.71 1.94 -1.61
C LEU A 244 -21.55 2.33 -0.41
N PHE A 245 -22.86 2.53 -0.59
CA PHE A 245 -23.75 2.94 0.50
C PHE A 245 -23.86 1.89 1.62
N GLU A 246 -23.63 0.64 1.29
CA GLU A 246 -23.68 -0.44 2.27
C GLU A 246 -22.44 -0.48 3.17
N PHE A 247 -21.26 -0.11 2.62
CA PHE A 247 -19.98 -0.35 3.30
C PHE A 247 -19.25 0.93 3.73
N VAL A 248 -19.62 2.09 3.19
CA VAL A 248 -18.90 3.34 3.42
C VAL A 248 -19.72 4.23 4.37
N PRO A 249 -19.11 4.72 5.47
CA PRO A 249 -19.81 5.61 6.40
C PRO A 249 -20.34 6.90 5.74
N PRO A 250 -21.45 7.48 6.22
CA PRO A 250 -22.09 8.67 5.59
C PRO A 250 -21.13 9.83 5.32
N LEU A 251 -20.31 10.22 6.31
CA LEU A 251 -19.32 11.28 6.14
C LEU A 251 -18.30 11.00 5.01
N ALA A 252 -17.90 9.76 4.86
CA ALA A 252 -16.98 9.37 3.79
C ALA A 252 -17.68 9.32 2.43
N LEU A 253 -18.98 9.00 2.38
CA LEU A 253 -19.80 9.12 1.16
C LEU A 253 -19.94 10.59 0.72
N GLU A 254 -20.14 11.50 1.65
CA GLU A 254 -20.15 12.94 1.35
C GLU A 254 -18.79 13.39 0.78
N ALA A 255 -17.69 12.96 1.39
CA ALA A 255 -16.36 13.22 0.87
C ALA A 255 -16.15 12.63 -0.53
N GLN A 256 -16.64 11.42 -0.77
CA GLN A 256 -16.58 10.76 -2.08
C GLN A 256 -17.38 11.54 -3.14
N ASN A 257 -18.58 11.98 -2.81
CA ASN A 257 -19.41 12.78 -3.69
C ASN A 257 -18.74 14.12 -4.02
N TRP A 258 -18.15 14.77 -3.02
CA TRP A 258 -17.37 15.98 -3.24
C TRP A 258 -16.18 15.74 -4.19
N VAL A 259 -15.42 14.65 -4.00
CA VAL A 259 -14.29 14.29 -4.87
C VAL A 259 -14.76 14.03 -6.30
N ILE A 260 -15.86 13.32 -6.47
CA ILE A 260 -16.45 13.06 -7.80
C ILE A 260 -16.86 14.37 -8.47
N GLN A 261 -17.58 15.26 -7.74
CA GLN A 261 -17.96 16.55 -8.28
C GLN A 261 -16.75 17.39 -8.65
N PHE A 262 -15.72 17.41 -7.78
CA PHE A 262 -14.45 18.06 -8.08
C PHE A 262 -13.82 17.54 -9.37
N CYS A 263 -13.85 16.24 -9.62
CA CYS A 263 -13.37 15.63 -10.85
C CYS A 263 -14.15 16.13 -12.07
N PHE A 264 -15.48 16.21 -12.00
CA PHE A 264 -16.29 16.73 -13.10
C PHE A 264 -15.97 18.19 -13.41
N ASP A 265 -15.91 19.05 -12.37
CA ASP A 265 -15.62 20.47 -12.51
C ASP A 265 -14.25 20.74 -13.14
N ASN A 266 -13.32 19.81 -13.00
CA ASN A 266 -11.93 19.94 -13.47
C ASN A 266 -11.57 18.99 -14.62
N ALA A 267 -12.54 18.30 -15.22
CA ALA A 267 -12.26 17.30 -16.27
C ALA A 267 -11.53 17.91 -17.50
N SER A 268 -11.80 19.16 -17.83
CA SER A 268 -11.20 19.86 -18.99
C SER A 268 -9.69 20.12 -18.84
N ILE A 269 -9.14 20.09 -17.64
CA ILE A 269 -7.73 20.37 -17.36
C ILE A 269 -6.91 19.11 -17.04
N VAL A 270 -7.50 17.91 -17.15
CA VAL A 270 -6.80 16.64 -16.93
C VAL A 270 -6.04 16.24 -18.19
N PRO A 271 -4.69 16.19 -18.15
CA PRO A 271 -3.87 16.00 -19.36
C PRO A 271 -4.14 14.68 -20.10
N HIS A 272 -4.44 13.61 -19.36
CA HIS A 272 -4.59 12.26 -19.90
C HIS A 272 -5.98 11.65 -19.68
N LEU A 273 -7.04 12.50 -19.69
CA LEU A 273 -8.41 12.05 -19.43
C LEU A 273 -8.87 10.92 -20.39
N SER A 274 -8.51 11.00 -21.68
CA SER A 274 -8.83 9.97 -22.66
C SER A 274 -8.19 8.63 -22.35
N LEU A 275 -6.96 8.63 -21.84
CA LEU A 275 -6.24 7.42 -21.40
C LEU A 275 -6.87 6.83 -20.14
N ILE A 276 -7.29 7.67 -19.20
CA ILE A 276 -8.01 7.26 -18.00
C ILE A 276 -9.36 6.64 -18.39
N GLN A 277 -10.12 7.29 -19.27
CA GLN A 277 -11.38 6.79 -19.79
C GLN A 277 -11.22 5.46 -20.53
N SER A 278 -10.18 5.28 -21.35
CA SER A 278 -9.92 4.03 -22.05
C SER A 278 -9.61 2.86 -21.11
N LYS A 279 -8.86 3.12 -20.04
CA LYS A 279 -8.58 2.13 -19.00
C LYS A 279 -9.82 1.70 -18.22
N LEU A 280 -10.83 2.58 -18.15
CA LEU A 280 -12.10 2.31 -17.51
C LEU A 280 -13.08 1.58 -18.43
N SER A 281 -13.12 1.94 -19.71
CA SER A 281 -14.00 1.30 -20.69
C SER A 281 -13.66 -0.17 -20.95
N LEU A 282 -12.41 -0.58 -20.68
CA LEU A 282 -11.99 -1.98 -20.71
C LEU A 282 -12.57 -2.81 -19.55
N SER A 283 -13.09 -2.17 -18.50
CA SER A 283 -13.65 -2.85 -17.34
C SER A 283 -15.18 -2.94 -17.31
N HIS A 284 -15.91 -2.17 -18.12
CA HIS A 284 -17.38 -2.13 -18.10
C HIS A 284 -18.01 -1.92 -19.48
N SER A 285 -18.87 -2.85 -19.87
CA SER A 285 -19.98 -2.61 -20.79
C SER A 285 -21.09 -1.84 -20.05
N ALA A 286 -20.85 -0.60 -19.65
CA ALA A 286 -21.86 0.18 -18.93
C ALA A 286 -22.79 0.90 -19.90
N THR A 287 -24.06 0.55 -19.84
CA THR A 287 -25.16 1.10 -20.63
C THR A 287 -25.67 2.47 -20.17
N GLU A 288 -25.13 3.06 -19.09
CA GLU A 288 -25.52 4.38 -18.58
C GLU A 288 -24.37 5.38 -18.63
N SER A 289 -24.66 6.59 -19.10
CA SER A 289 -23.71 7.69 -19.14
C SER A 289 -23.30 8.12 -17.72
N LEU A 290 -22.00 8.39 -17.54
CA LEU A 290 -21.40 8.85 -16.29
C LEU A 290 -22.22 9.97 -15.57
N PRO A 291 -22.77 11.01 -16.25
CA PRO A 291 -23.54 12.08 -15.62
C PRO A 291 -24.85 11.63 -14.95
N ALA A 292 -25.55 10.63 -15.51
CA ALA A 292 -26.85 10.21 -14.99
C ALA A 292 -26.75 9.45 -13.65
N ARG A 293 -25.66 8.72 -13.42
CA ARG A 293 -25.41 8.03 -12.14
C ARG A 293 -25.01 8.99 -11.02
N VAL A 294 -24.22 10.01 -11.33
CA VAL A 294 -23.76 11.01 -10.34
C VAL A 294 -24.91 11.86 -9.82
N LEU A 295 -25.85 12.26 -10.68
CA LEU A 295 -27.02 13.07 -10.29
C LEU A 295 -27.92 12.37 -9.27
N LYS A 296 -27.92 11.03 -9.23
CA LYS A 296 -28.68 10.25 -8.23
C LYS A 296 -28.01 10.16 -6.86
N GLN A 297 -26.73 10.49 -6.75
CA GLN A 297 -25.91 10.30 -5.53
C GLN A 297 -25.44 11.59 -4.85
N ILE A 298 -25.82 12.78 -5.37
CA ILE A 298 -25.33 14.06 -4.86
C ILE A 298 -26.02 14.39 -3.54
N MET A 299 -25.31 14.25 -2.43
CA MET A 299 -25.60 15.00 -1.20
C MET A 299 -25.20 16.46 -1.37
N PRO A 300 -25.90 17.41 -0.72
CA PRO A 300 -25.59 18.83 -0.83
C PRO A 300 -24.13 19.10 -0.43
N ARG A 301 -23.36 19.69 -1.33
CA ARG A 301 -21.94 20.09 -1.18
C ARG A 301 -21.64 20.85 0.11
N THR A 302 -22.63 21.57 0.61
CA THR A 302 -22.56 22.39 1.82
C THR A 302 -22.40 21.59 3.12
N GLU A 303 -22.92 20.36 3.19
CA GLU A 303 -22.88 19.54 4.41
C GLU A 303 -21.48 19.01 4.71
N PHE A 304 -20.77 18.51 3.71
CA PHE A 304 -19.39 18.03 3.91
C PHE A 304 -18.42 19.13 4.36
N LEU A 305 -18.56 20.35 3.79
CA LEU A 305 -17.70 21.48 4.12
C LEU A 305 -17.88 21.97 5.56
N SER A 306 -19.06 21.74 6.17
CA SER A 306 -19.31 22.08 7.57
C SER A 306 -18.56 21.22 8.58
N PHE A 307 -18.13 20.02 8.19
CA PHE A 307 -17.34 19.09 9.02
C PHE A 307 -15.83 19.31 8.91
N LEU A 308 -15.37 20.11 7.95
CA LEU A 308 -13.96 20.46 7.87
C LEU A 308 -13.59 21.42 9.02
N PRO A 309 -12.44 21.21 9.70
CA PRO A 309 -12.01 22.13 10.76
C PRO A 309 -12.03 23.57 10.25
N GLY A 310 -12.67 24.49 10.98
CA GLY A 310 -13.04 25.85 10.55
C GLY A 310 -11.91 26.77 10.03
N LYS A 311 -10.65 26.31 10.02
CA LYS A 311 -9.52 26.98 9.38
C LYS A 311 -9.31 26.58 7.90
N LEU A 312 -10.14 25.66 7.38
CA LEU A 312 -10.14 25.21 5.99
C LEU A 312 -11.39 25.71 5.22
N ALA A 313 -12.17 26.60 5.78
CA ALA A 313 -13.23 27.31 5.05
C ALA A 313 -12.60 28.18 3.96
N ILE A 314 -12.25 27.56 2.86
CA ILE A 314 -11.80 28.23 1.66
C ILE A 314 -13.05 28.65 0.92
N THR A 315 -13.33 29.94 0.93
CA THR A 315 -14.28 30.57 0.01
C THR A 315 -13.89 30.19 -1.41
N PHE A 316 -14.78 29.51 -2.11
CA PHE A 316 -14.66 29.18 -3.53
C PHE A 316 -15.11 30.35 -4.38
#